data_aef82149c2fa45914648bf6203a98d4a
#
_entry.id   aef82149c2fa45914648bf6203a98d4a
#
_cell.length_a   1.000
_cell.length_b   1.000
_cell.length_c   1.000
_cell.angle_alpha   90.00
_cell.angle_beta   90.00
_cell.angle_gamma   90.00
#
_symmetry.space_group_name_H-M   'P 1'
#
loop_
_entity.id
_entity.type
_entity.pdbx_description
1 polymer ?
#
loop_
_entity_poly.entity_id
_entity_poly.type
_entity_poly.pdbx_seq_one_letter_code
_entity_poly.pdbx_strand_id
1 'polypeptide(L)'
;MTILLAPMEGLLDFVLRDVLTRVGGIDRCVSEFIRITDQLLPERVFTRIVPELHNGGRTLAGVPVRAQLLGSDPVCLAENAARLAALGPAGIDLNFGCPAAVVNRHGGGAALLNEPETIAAIVRAVRRAVPAHMPVSAKMRLGYSDDSRALECALAIAENGADELVVHARTKAQAYRPPAYWERIADLRAVVRIPLVANGEIWTVDDARRCREASGCDMLMIGRGAVADPGLGLAIKASMNGAALLPSAAAGMVWPQLVPLLADFWHIVCTRLDARSRAGRLKQWLNFLRRRFPEAEAAYQLLKTINDPLLIDEWLAGLVQSLQVARAEGVAPRLQPQCDMAH
;
A
#
# COMPACT_ATOMS: atom_id res chain seq x y z
N MET A 1 -13.03 -9.06 -9.90
CA MET A 1 -12.39 -7.75 -9.59
C MET A 1 -11.13 -7.97 -8.76
N THR A 2 -10.03 -7.31 -9.12
CA THR A 2 -8.74 -7.44 -8.43
C THR A 2 -8.42 -6.17 -7.66
N ILE A 3 -8.04 -6.31 -6.38
CA ILE A 3 -7.68 -5.20 -5.50
C ILE A 3 -6.21 -5.33 -5.09
N LEU A 4 -5.43 -4.27 -5.36
CA LEU A 4 -4.03 -4.17 -5.00
C LEU A 4 -3.86 -3.25 -3.79
N LEU A 5 -2.89 -3.57 -2.92
CA LEU A 5 -2.45 -2.69 -1.85
C LEU A 5 -1.26 -1.84 -2.33
N ALA A 6 -1.39 -0.52 -2.19
CA ALA A 6 -0.43 0.45 -2.72
C ALA A 6 0.87 0.51 -1.91
N PRO A 7 2.01 0.75 -2.55
CA PRO A 7 3.25 1.11 -1.86
C PRO A 7 3.11 2.50 -1.22
N MET A 8 3.45 2.62 0.06
CA MET A 8 3.45 3.90 0.78
C MET A 8 4.63 3.95 1.75
N GLU A 9 5.69 4.63 1.32
CA GLU A 9 6.94 4.78 2.07
C GLU A 9 6.71 5.31 3.49
N GLY A 10 7.30 4.61 4.48
CA GLY A 10 7.20 4.96 5.90
C GLY A 10 5.83 4.71 6.53
N LEU A 11 4.86 4.17 5.80
CA LEU A 11 3.53 3.85 6.32
C LEU A 11 3.17 2.37 6.11
N LEU A 12 3.23 1.88 4.88
CA LEU A 12 2.78 0.54 4.52
C LEU A 12 3.98 -0.39 4.33
N ASP A 13 4.74 -0.55 5.43
CA ASP A 13 5.85 -1.48 5.53
C ASP A 13 5.37 -2.94 5.58
N PHE A 14 6.29 -3.88 5.67
CA PHE A 14 5.97 -5.30 5.73
C PHE A 14 5.07 -5.67 6.92
N VAL A 15 5.17 -4.96 8.05
CA VAL A 15 4.35 -5.21 9.25
C VAL A 15 2.89 -4.91 8.95
N LEU A 16 2.63 -3.72 8.41
CA LEU A 16 1.26 -3.31 8.11
C LEU A 16 0.70 -4.06 6.90
N ARG A 17 1.54 -4.41 5.88
CA ARG A 17 1.12 -5.30 4.79
C ARG A 17 0.65 -6.65 5.29
N ASP A 18 1.43 -7.26 6.19
CA ASP A 18 1.07 -8.56 6.77
C ASP A 18 -0.28 -8.49 7.48
N VAL A 19 -0.45 -7.54 8.39
CA VAL A 19 -1.68 -7.40 9.18
C VAL A 19 -2.89 -7.10 8.30
N LEU A 20 -2.79 -6.16 7.35
CA LEU A 20 -3.92 -5.81 6.47
C LEU A 20 -4.32 -6.97 5.55
N THR A 21 -3.37 -7.78 5.10
CA THR A 21 -3.68 -8.93 4.23
C THR A 21 -4.36 -10.08 4.97
N ARG A 22 -4.16 -10.21 6.28
CA ARG A 22 -4.89 -11.19 7.12
C ARG A 22 -6.40 -10.94 7.16
N VAL A 23 -6.83 -9.69 6.98
CA VAL A 23 -8.27 -9.33 6.89
C VAL A 23 -8.91 -9.93 5.65
N GLY A 24 -8.15 -10.04 4.56
CA GLY A 24 -8.64 -10.48 3.26
C GLY A 24 -9.06 -9.31 2.35
N GLY A 25 -9.56 -9.65 1.16
CA GLY A 25 -10.01 -8.66 0.16
C GLY A 25 -8.88 -8.06 -0.69
N ILE A 26 -7.61 -8.26 -0.32
CA ILE A 26 -6.43 -7.83 -1.09
C ILE A 26 -5.90 -9.03 -1.88
N ASP A 27 -5.74 -8.86 -3.20
CA ASP A 27 -5.24 -9.93 -4.08
C ASP A 27 -3.74 -9.87 -4.29
N ARG A 28 -3.14 -8.69 -4.13
CA ARG A 28 -1.71 -8.47 -4.35
C ARG A 28 -1.25 -7.19 -3.64
N CYS A 29 0.00 -7.20 -3.17
CA CYS A 29 0.66 -6.03 -2.62
C CYS A 29 1.81 -5.57 -3.52
N VAL A 30 2.15 -4.28 -3.42
CA VAL A 30 3.42 -3.72 -3.89
C VAL A 30 4.16 -3.20 -2.66
N SER A 31 5.44 -3.55 -2.52
CA SER A 31 6.25 -3.12 -1.37
C SER A 31 6.57 -1.64 -1.41
N GLU A 32 7.03 -1.10 -0.28
CA GLU A 32 7.78 0.16 -0.31
C GLU A 32 8.94 0.04 -1.29
N PHE A 33 9.36 1.17 -1.87
CA PHE A 33 10.40 1.11 -2.88
C PHE A 33 11.79 0.84 -2.29
N ILE A 34 12.57 0.08 -3.04
CA ILE A 34 13.99 -0.11 -2.82
C ILE A 34 14.71 0.91 -3.71
N ARG A 35 15.42 1.85 -3.09
CA ARG A 35 16.12 2.90 -3.82
C ARG A 35 17.40 2.37 -4.42
N ILE A 36 17.51 2.44 -5.74
CA ILE A 36 18.70 2.12 -6.53
C ILE A 36 19.36 3.44 -6.95
N THR A 37 20.63 3.60 -6.67
CA THR A 37 21.41 4.78 -7.04
C THR A 37 22.46 4.45 -8.09
N ASP A 38 23.63 3.98 -7.70
CA ASP A 38 24.81 3.81 -8.52
C ASP A 38 25.53 2.48 -8.30
N GLN A 39 24.92 1.55 -7.54
CA GLN A 39 25.56 0.29 -7.21
C GLN A 39 24.59 -0.87 -7.15
N LEU A 40 25.12 -2.06 -7.34
CA LEU A 40 24.41 -3.31 -7.14
C LEU A 40 24.25 -3.58 -5.63
N LEU A 41 23.02 -3.54 -5.14
CA LEU A 41 22.71 -3.71 -3.72
C LEU A 41 22.91 -5.15 -3.25
N PRO A 42 23.41 -5.38 -2.02
CA PRO A 42 23.45 -6.71 -1.44
C PRO A 42 22.05 -7.20 -1.06
N GLU A 43 21.84 -8.53 -1.08
CA GLU A 43 20.55 -9.19 -0.84
C GLU A 43 19.87 -8.77 0.47
N ARG A 44 20.66 -8.51 1.53
CA ARG A 44 20.14 -8.04 2.82
C ARG A 44 19.34 -6.72 2.72
N VAL A 45 19.60 -5.89 1.70
CA VAL A 45 18.83 -4.65 1.49
C VAL A 45 17.44 -4.97 0.97
N PHE A 46 17.34 -5.91 0.03
CA PHE A 46 16.06 -6.37 -0.50
C PHE A 46 15.23 -7.06 0.58
N THR A 47 15.82 -8.01 1.30
CA THR A 47 15.10 -8.79 2.34
C THR A 47 14.72 -7.96 3.56
N ARG A 48 15.43 -6.87 3.84
CA ARG A 48 15.06 -5.93 4.91
C ARG A 48 13.78 -5.18 4.60
N ILE A 49 13.58 -4.75 3.34
CA ILE A 49 12.41 -3.96 2.91
C ILE A 49 11.25 -4.91 2.55
N VAL A 50 11.57 -6.06 1.99
CA VAL A 50 10.63 -7.08 1.54
C VAL A 50 10.98 -8.43 2.19
N PRO A 51 10.78 -8.60 3.50
CA PRO A 51 11.07 -9.87 4.17
C PRO A 51 10.19 -11.02 3.70
N GLU A 52 9.10 -10.72 2.99
CA GLU A 52 8.26 -11.70 2.29
C GLU A 52 9.05 -12.54 1.27
N LEU A 53 10.22 -12.10 0.82
CA LEU A 53 11.15 -12.90 0.01
C LEU A 53 11.57 -14.21 0.70
N HIS A 54 11.63 -14.24 2.04
CA HIS A 54 11.86 -15.45 2.81
C HIS A 54 10.63 -16.38 2.87
N ASN A 55 9.48 -15.92 2.39
CA ASN A 55 8.22 -16.66 2.33
C ASN A 55 7.70 -16.79 0.89
N GLY A 56 8.59 -16.99 -0.07
CA GLY A 56 8.23 -17.16 -1.48
C GLY A 56 7.55 -15.95 -2.11
N GLY A 57 7.92 -14.73 -1.68
CA GLY A 57 7.35 -13.48 -2.19
C GLY A 57 5.90 -13.23 -1.76
N ARG A 58 5.48 -13.77 -0.61
CA ARG A 58 4.09 -13.67 -0.10
C ARG A 58 4.05 -13.23 1.35
N THR A 59 2.99 -12.51 1.73
CA THR A 59 2.67 -12.26 3.14
C THR A 59 2.34 -13.57 3.85
N LEU A 60 2.26 -13.59 5.19
CA LEU A 60 1.86 -14.78 5.94
C LEU A 60 0.43 -15.24 5.61
N ALA A 61 -0.42 -14.32 5.16
CA ALA A 61 -1.77 -14.64 4.64
C ALA A 61 -1.75 -15.21 3.20
N GLY A 62 -0.58 -15.41 2.60
CA GLY A 62 -0.42 -15.97 1.26
C GLY A 62 -0.59 -14.97 0.11
N VAL A 63 -0.79 -13.67 0.40
CA VAL A 63 -0.96 -12.64 -0.63
C VAL A 63 0.37 -12.32 -1.30
N PRO A 64 0.46 -12.39 -2.65
CA PRO A 64 1.69 -12.13 -3.39
C PRO A 64 2.14 -10.66 -3.25
N VAL A 65 3.47 -10.46 -3.13
CA VAL A 65 4.10 -9.16 -2.99
C VAL A 65 5.05 -8.93 -4.16
N ARG A 66 4.79 -7.91 -4.97
CA ARG A 66 5.76 -7.40 -5.94
C ARG A 66 6.73 -6.45 -5.23
N ALA A 67 8.02 -6.67 -5.43
CA ALA A 67 9.05 -5.80 -4.88
C ALA A 67 9.26 -4.59 -5.80
N GLN A 68 9.14 -3.37 -5.23
CA GLN A 68 9.23 -2.15 -6.03
C GLN A 68 10.64 -1.59 -6.02
N LEU A 69 11.17 -1.28 -7.21
CA LEU A 69 12.44 -0.58 -7.42
C LEU A 69 12.21 0.89 -7.79
N LEU A 70 13.10 1.76 -7.35
CA LEU A 70 13.10 3.18 -7.68
C LEU A 70 14.52 3.63 -8.00
N GLY A 71 14.73 4.18 -9.18
CA GLY A 71 16.02 4.72 -9.66
C GLY A 71 15.84 5.41 -10.99
N SER A 72 16.93 5.92 -11.58
CA SER A 72 16.94 6.62 -12.86
C SER A 72 17.93 6.05 -13.88
N ASP A 73 18.87 5.20 -13.44
CA ASP A 73 19.83 4.56 -14.34
C ASP A 73 19.30 3.20 -14.83
N PRO A 74 19.11 3.00 -16.16
CA PRO A 74 18.56 1.76 -16.70
C PRO A 74 19.44 0.52 -16.46
N VAL A 75 20.77 0.68 -16.50
CA VAL A 75 21.71 -0.43 -16.34
C VAL A 75 21.72 -0.89 -14.88
N CYS A 76 21.90 0.06 -13.96
CA CYS A 76 21.93 -0.23 -12.54
C CYS A 76 20.60 -0.82 -12.05
N LEU A 77 19.46 -0.30 -12.56
CA LEU A 77 18.14 -0.88 -12.25
C LEU A 77 17.98 -2.30 -12.78
N ALA A 78 18.47 -2.60 -14.00
CA ALA A 78 18.40 -3.93 -14.58
C ALA A 78 19.23 -4.95 -13.79
N GLU A 79 20.46 -4.61 -13.38
CA GLU A 79 21.31 -5.45 -12.54
C GLU A 79 20.69 -5.76 -11.19
N ASN A 80 20.12 -4.74 -10.52
CA ASN A 80 19.42 -4.89 -9.26
C ASN A 80 18.12 -5.70 -9.43
N ALA A 81 17.38 -5.53 -10.52
CA ALA A 81 16.18 -6.29 -10.83
C ALA A 81 16.51 -7.77 -11.06
N ALA A 82 17.59 -8.09 -11.77
CA ALA A 82 18.05 -9.47 -11.96
C ALA A 82 18.41 -10.13 -10.62
N ARG A 83 19.16 -9.45 -9.76
CA ARG A 83 19.49 -9.95 -8.41
C ARG A 83 18.24 -10.14 -7.55
N LEU A 84 17.32 -9.17 -7.56
CA LEU A 84 16.07 -9.26 -6.82
C LEU A 84 15.18 -10.41 -7.35
N ALA A 85 15.13 -10.62 -8.68
CA ALA A 85 14.36 -11.68 -9.29
C ALA A 85 14.83 -13.08 -8.84
N ALA A 86 16.14 -13.25 -8.60
CA ALA A 86 16.71 -14.50 -8.08
C ALA A 86 16.24 -14.83 -6.65
N LEU A 87 15.75 -13.83 -5.88
CA LEU A 87 15.19 -14.02 -4.54
C LEU A 87 13.70 -14.42 -4.55
N GLY A 88 13.06 -14.51 -5.71
CA GLY A 88 11.71 -15.06 -5.88
C GLY A 88 10.56 -14.14 -5.41
N PRO A 89 10.57 -12.83 -5.68
CA PRO A 89 9.38 -11.99 -5.46
C PRO A 89 8.25 -12.44 -6.39
N ALA A 90 7.00 -12.07 -6.06
CA ALA A 90 5.86 -12.34 -6.95
C ALA A 90 5.86 -11.47 -8.23
N GLY A 91 6.88 -10.66 -8.43
CA GLY A 91 7.12 -9.78 -9.56
C GLY A 91 7.96 -8.57 -9.17
N ILE A 92 8.43 -7.85 -10.17
CA ILE A 92 9.13 -6.57 -10.01
C ILE A 92 8.17 -5.43 -10.36
N ASP A 93 8.18 -4.36 -9.57
CA ASP A 93 7.44 -3.14 -9.87
C ASP A 93 8.40 -1.96 -10.00
N LEU A 94 8.13 -1.03 -10.92
CA LEU A 94 8.96 0.14 -11.18
C LEU A 94 8.23 1.42 -10.73
N ASN A 95 8.89 2.27 -9.94
CA ASN A 95 8.30 3.50 -9.41
C ASN A 95 8.62 4.72 -10.25
N PHE A 96 7.63 5.22 -10.97
CA PHE A 96 7.66 6.50 -11.70
C PHE A 96 6.69 7.54 -11.11
N GLY A 97 6.34 7.41 -9.81
CA GLY A 97 5.33 8.26 -9.20
C GLY A 97 5.69 8.84 -7.82
N CYS A 98 6.86 8.52 -7.24
CA CYS A 98 7.27 9.04 -5.94
C CYS A 98 7.43 10.57 -5.97
N PRO A 99 6.68 11.32 -5.10
CA PRO A 99 6.73 12.78 -5.12
C PRO A 99 7.84 13.36 -4.23
N ALA A 100 8.60 12.53 -3.50
CA ALA A 100 9.57 12.97 -2.51
C ALA A 100 10.67 13.85 -3.13
N ALA A 101 10.94 15.01 -2.52
CA ALA A 101 11.90 15.99 -3.04
C ALA A 101 13.31 15.40 -3.20
N VAL A 102 13.74 14.56 -2.23
CA VAL A 102 15.06 13.92 -2.29
C VAL A 102 15.19 12.93 -3.45
N VAL A 103 14.10 12.24 -3.81
CA VAL A 103 14.06 11.33 -4.95
C VAL A 103 14.08 12.08 -6.26
N ASN A 104 13.22 13.09 -6.38
CA ASN A 104 13.08 13.88 -7.63
C ASN A 104 14.32 14.73 -7.93
N ARG A 105 15.04 15.21 -6.90
CA ARG A 105 16.30 15.96 -7.08
C ARG A 105 17.38 15.11 -7.76
N HIS A 106 17.32 13.80 -7.61
CA HIS A 106 18.23 12.84 -8.25
C HIS A 106 17.63 12.19 -9.51
N GLY A 107 16.65 12.83 -10.14
CA GLY A 107 16.06 12.38 -11.41
C GLY A 107 15.19 11.13 -11.31
N GLY A 108 14.86 10.63 -10.10
CA GLY A 108 14.04 9.43 -9.92
C GLY A 108 12.57 9.72 -9.63
N GLY A 109 11.76 8.65 -9.58
CA GLY A 109 10.34 8.73 -9.25
C GLY A 109 9.53 9.59 -10.23
N ALA A 110 8.74 10.53 -9.71
CA ALA A 110 7.88 11.36 -10.56
C ALA A 110 8.64 12.31 -11.51
N ALA A 111 9.93 12.63 -11.25
CA ALA A 111 10.74 13.46 -12.16
C ALA A 111 10.89 12.83 -13.54
N LEU A 112 10.94 11.48 -13.61
CA LEU A 112 11.03 10.74 -14.86
C LEU A 112 9.80 10.91 -15.78
N LEU A 113 8.68 11.38 -15.27
CA LEU A 113 7.50 11.68 -16.09
C LEU A 113 7.70 12.87 -17.05
N ASN A 114 8.80 13.58 -16.93
CA ASN A 114 9.26 14.57 -17.93
C ASN A 114 10.11 13.94 -19.05
N GLU A 115 10.51 12.66 -18.90
CA GLU A 115 11.48 11.98 -19.76
C GLU A 115 10.98 10.58 -20.17
N PRO A 116 9.94 10.46 -21.01
CA PRO A 116 9.40 9.16 -21.43
C PRO A 116 10.43 8.23 -22.07
N GLU A 117 11.43 8.77 -22.76
CA GLU A 117 12.52 8.01 -23.37
C GLU A 117 13.37 7.30 -22.31
N THR A 118 13.62 7.95 -21.18
CA THR A 118 14.33 7.36 -20.03
C THR A 118 13.46 6.28 -19.38
N ILE A 119 12.15 6.51 -19.24
CA ILE A 119 11.19 5.49 -18.77
C ILE A 119 11.24 4.26 -19.68
N ALA A 120 11.17 4.45 -21.00
CA ALA A 120 11.24 3.36 -21.98
C ALA A 120 12.55 2.56 -21.86
N ALA A 121 13.67 3.25 -21.70
CA ALA A 121 14.98 2.61 -21.53
C ALA A 121 15.04 1.77 -20.25
N ILE A 122 14.52 2.31 -19.13
CA ILE A 122 14.46 1.60 -17.84
C ILE A 122 13.60 0.34 -17.95
N VAL A 123 12.36 0.47 -18.45
CA VAL A 123 11.42 -0.68 -18.54
C VAL A 123 12.00 -1.76 -19.42
N ARG A 124 12.57 -1.40 -20.58
CA ARG A 124 13.20 -2.33 -21.51
C ARG A 124 14.40 -3.05 -20.90
N ALA A 125 15.27 -2.32 -20.21
CA ALA A 125 16.45 -2.88 -19.55
C ALA A 125 16.04 -3.88 -18.45
N VAL A 126 15.11 -3.50 -17.58
CA VAL A 126 14.60 -4.38 -16.50
C VAL A 126 13.88 -5.59 -17.08
N ARG A 127 13.00 -5.43 -18.09
CA ARG A 127 12.31 -6.57 -18.71
C ARG A 127 13.27 -7.60 -19.29
N ARG A 128 14.37 -7.16 -19.90
CA ARG A 128 15.41 -8.07 -20.45
C ARG A 128 16.21 -8.79 -19.37
N ALA A 129 16.40 -8.16 -18.21
CA ALA A 129 17.19 -8.71 -17.11
C ALA A 129 16.41 -9.66 -16.20
N VAL A 130 15.09 -9.56 -16.19
CA VAL A 130 14.19 -10.37 -15.35
C VAL A 130 13.67 -11.57 -16.15
N PRO A 131 13.58 -12.79 -15.56
CA PRO A 131 13.04 -13.97 -16.26
C PRO A 131 11.67 -13.70 -16.90
N ALA A 132 11.42 -14.28 -18.10
CA ALA A 132 10.21 -14.01 -18.88
C ALA A 132 8.91 -14.36 -18.14
N HIS A 133 8.93 -15.36 -17.27
CA HIS A 133 7.76 -15.77 -16.47
C HIS A 133 7.47 -14.87 -15.29
N MET A 134 8.41 -14.00 -14.87
CA MET A 134 8.23 -13.10 -13.73
C MET A 134 7.62 -11.78 -14.21
N PRO A 135 6.46 -11.37 -13.68
CA PRO A 135 5.82 -10.10 -14.08
C PRO A 135 6.68 -8.88 -13.78
N VAL A 136 6.71 -7.92 -14.70
CA VAL A 136 7.25 -6.57 -14.53
C VAL A 136 6.11 -5.58 -14.65
N SER A 137 5.81 -4.85 -13.58
CA SER A 137 4.80 -3.78 -13.58
C SER A 137 5.44 -2.42 -13.35
N ALA A 138 4.68 -1.38 -13.61
CA ALA A 138 5.08 -0.03 -13.27
C ALA A 138 3.97 0.73 -12.58
N LYS A 139 4.34 1.70 -11.74
CA LYS A 139 3.42 2.62 -11.09
C LYS A 139 3.81 4.06 -11.38
N MET A 140 2.90 4.80 -12.02
CA MET A 140 3.11 6.21 -12.38
C MET A 140 2.04 7.13 -11.80
N ARG A 141 2.28 8.45 -11.89
CA ARG A 141 1.28 9.50 -11.78
C ARG A 141 0.91 9.99 -13.18
N LEU A 142 -0.13 10.84 -13.29
CA LEU A 142 -0.52 11.45 -14.57
C LEU A 142 0.58 12.36 -15.15
N GLY A 143 1.50 12.85 -14.32
CA GLY A 143 2.63 13.67 -14.75
C GLY A 143 3.34 14.33 -13.58
N TYR A 144 4.31 15.16 -13.88
CA TYR A 144 5.08 15.91 -12.88
C TYR A 144 4.37 17.22 -12.50
N SER A 145 4.39 18.22 -13.37
CA SER A 145 3.70 19.51 -13.19
C SER A 145 2.24 19.45 -13.66
N ASP A 146 2.02 18.88 -14.82
CA ASP A 146 0.74 18.67 -15.50
C ASP A 146 0.69 17.26 -16.10
N ASP A 147 -0.37 16.94 -16.82
CA ASP A 147 -0.63 15.63 -17.41
C ASP A 147 -0.43 15.58 -18.94
N SER A 148 0.20 16.60 -19.53
CA SER A 148 0.40 16.72 -20.98
C SER A 148 1.18 15.55 -21.58
N ARG A 149 2.11 14.94 -20.81
CA ARG A 149 2.94 13.80 -21.23
C ARG A 149 2.44 12.45 -20.67
N ALA A 150 1.24 12.41 -20.06
CA ALA A 150 0.72 11.18 -19.45
C ALA A 150 0.64 10.01 -20.44
N LEU A 151 0.18 10.27 -21.66
CA LEU A 151 0.06 9.28 -22.72
C LEU A 151 1.44 8.79 -23.18
N GLU A 152 2.39 9.68 -23.42
CA GLU A 152 3.74 9.31 -23.82
C GLU A 152 4.41 8.41 -22.77
N CYS A 153 4.30 8.77 -21.49
CA CYS A 153 4.83 7.96 -20.40
C CYS A 153 4.16 6.57 -20.30
N ALA A 154 2.84 6.52 -20.46
CA ALA A 154 2.09 5.26 -20.40
C ALA A 154 2.45 4.33 -21.58
N LEU A 155 2.60 4.88 -22.80
CA LEU A 155 3.07 4.12 -23.97
C LEU A 155 4.52 3.68 -23.80
N ALA A 156 5.41 4.56 -23.30
CA ALA A 156 6.79 4.19 -23.00
C ALA A 156 6.91 3.01 -22.05
N ILE A 157 6.00 2.89 -21.07
CA ILE A 157 5.93 1.75 -20.16
C ILE A 157 5.40 0.50 -20.89
N ALA A 158 4.26 0.63 -21.56
CA ALA A 158 3.55 -0.50 -22.14
C ALA A 158 4.30 -1.16 -23.30
N GLU A 159 4.87 -0.37 -24.21
CA GLU A 159 5.54 -0.85 -25.42
C GLU A 159 6.96 -1.39 -25.17
N ASN A 160 7.51 -1.16 -23.96
CA ASN A 160 8.85 -1.63 -23.61
C ASN A 160 8.85 -2.85 -22.67
N GLY A 161 7.68 -3.51 -22.50
CA GLY A 161 7.59 -4.84 -21.92
C GLY A 161 7.12 -4.89 -20.47
N ALA A 162 6.45 -3.84 -19.98
CA ALA A 162 5.69 -3.96 -18.74
C ALA A 162 4.41 -4.79 -18.97
N ASP A 163 4.09 -5.66 -18.02
CA ASP A 163 2.90 -6.52 -18.04
C ASP A 163 1.65 -5.81 -17.49
N GLU A 164 1.81 -4.73 -16.74
CA GLU A 164 0.73 -4.01 -16.07
C GLU A 164 1.18 -2.59 -15.69
N LEU A 165 0.27 -1.64 -15.73
CA LEU A 165 0.53 -0.26 -15.33
C LEU A 165 -0.50 0.22 -14.29
N VAL A 166 -0.02 0.67 -13.13
CA VAL A 166 -0.81 1.35 -12.12
C VAL A 166 -0.72 2.86 -12.32
N VAL A 167 -1.85 3.53 -12.44
CA VAL A 167 -1.91 4.99 -12.62
C VAL A 167 -2.54 5.66 -11.41
N HIS A 168 -1.77 6.49 -10.70
CA HIS A 168 -2.32 7.40 -9.71
C HIS A 168 -2.94 8.60 -10.42
N ALA A 169 -4.24 8.78 -10.28
CA ALA A 169 -5.05 9.79 -10.98
C ALA A 169 -4.78 11.24 -10.53
N ARG A 170 -3.50 11.60 -10.35
CA ARG A 170 -3.00 12.94 -10.03
C ARG A 170 -1.59 13.14 -10.57
N THR A 171 -1.24 14.39 -10.84
CA THR A 171 0.15 14.78 -11.07
C THR A 171 0.93 14.85 -9.75
N LYS A 172 2.25 14.97 -9.82
CA LYS A 172 3.08 15.21 -8.62
C LYS A 172 2.77 16.59 -8.00
N ALA A 173 2.50 17.60 -8.81
CA ALA A 173 2.17 18.96 -8.34
C ALA A 173 0.83 18.98 -7.57
N GLN A 174 -0.14 18.17 -7.94
CA GLN A 174 -1.42 18.03 -7.23
C GLN A 174 -1.27 17.28 -5.88
N ALA A 175 -0.15 16.59 -5.68
CA ALA A 175 0.18 15.85 -4.45
C ALA A 175 -0.93 14.85 -4.04
N TYR A 176 -1.59 15.10 -2.90
CA TYR A 176 -2.69 14.28 -2.35
C TYR A 176 -3.98 15.09 -2.16
N ARG A 177 -4.07 16.28 -2.77
CA ARG A 177 -5.26 17.13 -2.69
C ARG A 177 -6.37 16.58 -3.57
N PRO A 178 -7.61 16.40 -3.08
CA PRO A 178 -8.74 16.00 -3.91
C PRO A 178 -9.07 17.12 -4.93
N PRO A 179 -9.69 16.71 -6.09
CA PRO A 179 -10.10 15.39 -6.48
C PRO A 179 -8.97 14.52 -7.04
N ALA A 180 -9.24 13.21 -7.27
CA ALA A 180 -8.48 12.38 -8.18
C ALA A 180 -9.19 12.39 -9.55
N TYR A 181 -8.43 12.49 -10.62
CA TYR A 181 -8.95 12.63 -12.00
C TYR A 181 -9.01 11.27 -12.68
N TRP A 182 -9.95 10.42 -12.26
CA TRP A 182 -10.07 9.03 -12.73
C TRP A 182 -10.38 8.93 -14.23
N GLU A 183 -11.08 9.92 -14.79
CA GLU A 183 -11.39 10.06 -16.23
C GLU A 183 -10.13 10.11 -17.08
N ARG A 184 -9.03 10.67 -16.54
CA ARG A 184 -7.74 10.70 -17.26
C ARG A 184 -7.12 9.31 -17.43
N ILE A 185 -7.49 8.36 -16.57
CA ILE A 185 -7.09 6.96 -16.73
C ILE A 185 -7.85 6.31 -17.88
N ALA A 186 -9.12 6.68 -18.09
CA ALA A 186 -9.88 6.19 -19.23
C ALA A 186 -9.25 6.62 -20.57
N ASP A 187 -8.72 7.85 -20.65
CA ASP A 187 -8.00 8.33 -21.84
C ASP A 187 -6.77 7.45 -22.13
N LEU A 188 -5.99 7.12 -21.09
CA LEU A 188 -4.85 6.22 -21.26
C LEU A 188 -5.29 4.80 -21.66
N ARG A 189 -6.37 4.29 -21.06
CA ARG A 189 -6.89 2.95 -21.34
C ARG A 189 -7.36 2.79 -22.79
N ALA A 190 -7.81 3.84 -23.43
CA ALA A 190 -8.21 3.81 -24.84
C ALA A 190 -7.05 3.47 -25.79
N VAL A 191 -5.82 3.74 -25.38
CA VAL A 191 -4.62 3.62 -26.22
C VAL A 191 -3.66 2.52 -25.75
N VAL A 192 -3.45 2.40 -24.43
CA VAL A 192 -2.52 1.44 -23.82
C VAL A 192 -3.13 0.02 -23.89
N ARG A 193 -2.31 -0.97 -24.31
CA ARG A 193 -2.76 -2.34 -24.54
C ARG A 193 -2.56 -3.30 -23.36
N ILE A 194 -1.73 -2.92 -22.38
CA ILE A 194 -1.56 -3.71 -21.17
C ILE A 194 -2.65 -3.36 -20.14
N PRO A 195 -2.94 -4.27 -19.18
CA PRO A 195 -3.87 -4.00 -18.09
C PRO A 195 -3.53 -2.74 -17.31
N LEU A 196 -4.53 -1.87 -17.09
CA LEU A 196 -4.42 -0.68 -16.26
C LEU A 196 -5.10 -0.90 -14.91
N VAL A 197 -4.46 -0.40 -13.86
CA VAL A 197 -4.97 -0.40 -12.49
C VAL A 197 -5.21 1.05 -12.05
N ALA A 198 -6.45 1.40 -11.70
CA ALA A 198 -6.78 2.74 -11.24
C ALA A 198 -6.43 2.92 -9.76
N ASN A 199 -5.79 4.04 -9.44
CA ASN A 199 -5.38 4.39 -8.09
C ASN A 199 -5.64 5.88 -7.78
N GLY A 200 -5.97 6.16 -6.53
CA GLY A 200 -6.12 7.53 -5.99
C GLY A 200 -7.50 7.80 -5.41
N GLU A 201 -7.53 8.34 -4.19
CA GLU A 201 -8.72 8.84 -3.47
C GLU A 201 -9.85 7.81 -3.28
N ILE A 202 -9.52 6.54 -3.13
CA ILE A 202 -10.48 5.48 -2.82
C ILE A 202 -10.47 5.27 -1.31
N TRP A 203 -11.52 5.77 -0.63
CA TRP A 203 -11.70 5.70 0.82
C TRP A 203 -12.93 4.89 1.21
N THR A 204 -13.89 4.74 0.31
CA THR A 204 -15.17 4.08 0.52
C THR A 204 -15.49 3.13 -0.63
N VAL A 205 -16.49 2.29 -0.43
CA VAL A 205 -17.04 1.43 -1.50
C VAL A 205 -17.60 2.28 -2.64
N ASP A 206 -18.23 3.42 -2.34
CA ASP A 206 -18.76 4.32 -3.36
C ASP A 206 -17.65 4.99 -4.18
N ASP A 207 -16.53 5.37 -3.54
CA ASP A 207 -15.34 5.85 -4.29
C ASP A 207 -14.81 4.79 -5.23
N ALA A 208 -14.77 3.52 -4.81
CA ALA A 208 -14.33 2.42 -5.66
C ALA A 208 -15.24 2.22 -6.86
N ARG A 209 -16.57 2.30 -6.65
CA ARG A 209 -17.56 2.23 -7.73
C ARG A 209 -17.38 3.37 -8.73
N ARG A 210 -17.33 4.62 -8.25
CA ARG A 210 -17.11 5.82 -9.08
C ARG A 210 -15.78 5.77 -9.82
N CYS A 211 -14.70 5.31 -9.16
CA CYS A 211 -13.40 5.15 -9.78
C CYS A 211 -13.46 4.16 -10.95
N ARG A 212 -14.12 3.01 -10.78
CA ARG A 212 -14.31 2.03 -11.85
C ARG A 212 -15.13 2.60 -13.03
N GLU A 213 -16.23 3.26 -12.71
CA GLU A 213 -17.11 3.89 -13.73
C GLU A 213 -16.34 4.94 -14.54
N ALA A 214 -15.61 5.84 -13.87
CA ALA A 214 -14.90 6.92 -14.55
C ALA A 214 -13.65 6.45 -15.30
N SER A 215 -12.90 5.47 -14.76
CA SER A 215 -11.66 4.98 -15.37
C SER A 215 -11.89 3.84 -16.36
N GLY A 216 -12.99 3.11 -16.23
CA GLY A 216 -13.26 1.87 -16.97
C GLY A 216 -12.33 0.70 -16.54
N CYS A 217 -11.58 0.81 -15.44
CA CYS A 217 -10.66 -0.23 -14.97
C CYS A 217 -11.38 -1.26 -14.08
N ASP A 218 -11.13 -2.56 -14.34
CA ASP A 218 -11.60 -3.65 -13.47
C ASP A 218 -10.66 -3.94 -12.29
N MET A 219 -9.47 -3.35 -12.29
CA MET A 219 -8.48 -3.47 -11.22
C MET A 219 -8.30 -2.14 -10.51
N LEU A 220 -8.30 -2.17 -9.18
CA LEU A 220 -8.10 -1.01 -8.34
C LEU A 220 -6.90 -1.19 -7.41
N MET A 221 -6.16 -0.11 -7.17
CA MET A 221 -5.15 -0.07 -6.12
C MET A 221 -5.62 0.89 -5.03
N ILE A 222 -5.73 0.38 -3.80
CA ILE A 222 -6.10 1.16 -2.62
C ILE A 222 -4.87 1.38 -1.72
N GLY A 223 -4.78 2.54 -1.11
CA GLY A 223 -3.68 2.90 -0.22
C GLY A 223 -4.20 3.32 1.15
N ARG A 224 -4.23 4.62 1.41
CA ARG A 224 -4.65 5.20 2.69
C ARG A 224 -6.05 4.77 3.14
N GLY A 225 -6.95 4.51 2.18
CA GLY A 225 -8.28 3.97 2.50
C GLY A 225 -8.22 2.61 3.19
N ALA A 226 -7.38 1.69 2.71
CA ALA A 226 -7.19 0.39 3.36
C ALA A 226 -6.50 0.48 4.73
N VAL A 227 -5.66 1.50 4.95
CA VAL A 227 -5.04 1.74 6.26
C VAL A 227 -6.05 2.31 7.26
N ALA A 228 -6.95 3.17 6.79
CA ALA A 228 -8.02 3.77 7.61
C ALA A 228 -9.19 2.80 7.87
N ASP A 229 -9.48 1.92 6.92
CA ASP A 229 -10.46 0.84 7.04
C ASP A 229 -9.88 -0.47 6.49
N PRO A 230 -9.29 -1.31 7.35
CA PRO A 230 -8.73 -2.59 6.93
C PRO A 230 -9.74 -3.54 6.23
N GLY A 231 -11.04 -3.35 6.47
CA GLY A 231 -12.12 -4.10 5.83
C GLY A 231 -12.52 -3.59 4.44
N LEU A 232 -11.98 -2.45 4.00
CA LEU A 232 -12.39 -1.79 2.74
C LEU A 232 -12.29 -2.72 1.53
N GLY A 233 -11.23 -3.51 1.41
CA GLY A 233 -11.05 -4.46 0.29
C GLY A 233 -12.15 -5.51 0.20
N LEU A 234 -12.53 -6.08 1.36
CA LEU A 234 -13.64 -7.03 1.45
C LEU A 234 -14.98 -6.38 1.08
N ALA A 235 -15.25 -5.18 1.64
CA ALA A 235 -16.48 -4.45 1.40
C ALA A 235 -16.65 -4.08 -0.10
N ILE A 236 -15.56 -3.64 -0.76
CA ILE A 236 -15.57 -3.37 -2.19
C ILE A 236 -15.90 -4.64 -2.98
N LYS A 237 -15.25 -5.77 -2.69
CA LYS A 237 -15.50 -7.04 -3.39
C LYS A 237 -16.93 -7.54 -3.18
N ALA A 238 -17.44 -7.48 -1.97
CA ALA A 238 -18.81 -7.87 -1.65
C ALA A 238 -19.84 -7.05 -2.43
N SER A 239 -19.66 -5.74 -2.48
CA SER A 239 -20.53 -4.82 -3.23
C SER A 239 -20.55 -5.12 -4.74
N MET A 240 -19.41 -5.49 -5.33
CA MET A 240 -19.29 -5.70 -6.77
C MET A 240 -19.81 -7.06 -7.23
N ASN A 241 -19.88 -8.06 -6.35
CA ASN A 241 -20.36 -9.40 -6.70
C ASN A 241 -21.88 -9.56 -6.64
N GLY A 242 -22.63 -8.47 -6.48
CA GLY A 242 -24.10 -8.52 -6.39
C GLY A 242 -24.62 -9.31 -5.20
N ALA A 243 -23.76 -9.69 -4.27
CA ALA A 243 -24.18 -10.25 -3.01
C ALA A 243 -25.08 -9.20 -2.36
N ALA A 244 -26.35 -9.56 -2.15
CA ALA A 244 -27.22 -8.81 -1.25
C ALA A 244 -26.41 -8.63 0.03
N LEU A 245 -25.89 -7.41 0.21
CA LEU A 245 -24.98 -7.13 1.32
C LEU A 245 -25.72 -7.50 2.59
N LEU A 246 -25.31 -8.59 3.24
CA LEU A 246 -25.64 -8.71 4.64
C LEU A 246 -25.22 -7.38 5.26
N PRO A 247 -26.08 -6.72 6.04
CA PRO A 247 -25.77 -5.40 6.61
C PRO A 247 -24.37 -5.34 7.26
N SER A 248 -23.88 -6.47 7.78
CA SER A 248 -22.53 -6.60 8.36
C SER A 248 -21.39 -6.55 7.34
N ALA A 249 -21.58 -7.04 6.10
CA ALA A 249 -20.52 -7.01 5.07
C ALA A 249 -20.44 -5.65 4.37
N ALA A 250 -21.56 -4.93 4.26
CA ALA A 250 -21.62 -3.57 3.75
C ALA A 250 -21.06 -2.53 4.72
N ALA A 251 -21.15 -2.82 6.02
CA ALA A 251 -20.73 -1.90 7.07
C ALA A 251 -19.20 -1.78 7.23
N GLY A 252 -18.42 -2.63 6.54
CA GLY A 252 -16.98 -2.69 6.75
C GLY A 252 -16.62 -3.37 8.09
N MET A 253 -15.34 -3.29 8.46
CA MET A 253 -14.85 -3.81 9.73
C MET A 253 -15.36 -2.96 10.91
N VAL A 254 -15.69 -3.61 12.02
CA VAL A 254 -16.06 -2.96 13.30
C VAL A 254 -14.89 -3.02 14.29
N TRP A 255 -14.84 -2.09 15.23
CA TRP A 255 -13.75 -1.95 16.19
C TRP A 255 -13.39 -3.26 16.94
N PRO A 256 -14.34 -4.06 17.45
CA PRO A 256 -14.01 -5.33 18.09
C PRO A 256 -13.27 -6.34 17.20
N GLN A 257 -13.42 -6.25 15.89
CA GLN A 257 -12.67 -7.09 14.94
C GLN A 257 -11.26 -6.53 14.67
N LEU A 258 -11.07 -5.22 14.84
CA LEU A 258 -9.80 -4.55 14.64
C LEU A 258 -8.83 -4.75 15.82
N VAL A 259 -9.32 -4.86 17.05
CA VAL A 259 -8.47 -4.96 18.25
C VAL A 259 -7.46 -6.11 18.20
N PRO A 260 -7.82 -7.35 17.78
CA PRO A 260 -6.83 -8.42 17.60
C PRO A 260 -5.72 -8.06 16.60
N LEU A 261 -6.07 -7.34 15.52
CA LEU A 261 -5.10 -6.90 14.52
C LEU A 261 -4.15 -5.82 15.07
N LEU A 262 -4.66 -4.93 15.95
CA LEU A 262 -3.82 -3.96 16.66
C LEU A 262 -2.82 -4.67 17.58
N ALA A 263 -3.25 -5.71 18.28
CA ALA A 263 -2.39 -6.51 19.14
C ALA A 263 -1.31 -7.26 18.32
N ASP A 264 -1.69 -7.89 17.21
CA ASP A 264 -0.75 -8.55 16.29
C ASP A 264 0.25 -7.55 15.70
N PHE A 265 -0.25 -6.39 15.23
CA PHE A 265 0.60 -5.32 14.71
C PHE A 265 1.63 -4.87 15.76
N TRP A 266 1.18 -4.60 16.99
CA TRP A 266 2.05 -4.16 18.06
C TRP A 266 3.09 -5.22 18.43
N HIS A 267 2.69 -6.48 18.53
CA HIS A 267 3.60 -7.59 18.77
C HIS A 267 4.72 -7.67 17.71
N ILE A 268 4.36 -7.58 16.42
CA ILE A 268 5.33 -7.60 15.32
C ILE A 268 6.24 -6.36 15.38
N VAL A 269 5.68 -5.18 15.64
CA VAL A 269 6.45 -3.94 15.81
C VAL A 269 7.47 -4.08 16.94
N CYS A 270 7.08 -4.64 18.09
CA CYS A 270 7.98 -4.84 19.24
C CYS A 270 9.08 -5.83 18.96
N THR A 271 8.84 -6.86 18.14
CA THR A 271 9.83 -7.89 17.81
C THR A 271 10.75 -7.51 16.65
N ARG A 272 10.32 -6.62 15.75
CA ARG A 272 11.04 -6.32 14.50
C ARG A 272 11.67 -4.94 14.44
N LEU A 273 11.18 -3.97 15.22
CA LEU A 273 11.63 -2.58 15.14
C LEU A 273 12.43 -2.16 16.39
N ASP A 274 13.31 -1.19 16.18
CA ASP A 274 14.05 -0.54 17.28
C ASP A 274 13.07 0.14 18.26
N ALA A 275 13.39 0.07 19.56
CA ALA A 275 12.54 0.56 20.65
C ALA A 275 12.04 1.99 20.44
N ARG A 276 12.90 2.90 19.95
CA ARG A 276 12.57 4.31 19.68
C ARG A 276 11.46 4.51 18.63
N SER A 277 11.26 3.53 17.73
CA SER A 277 10.31 3.63 16.61
C SER A 277 8.95 3.02 16.93
N ARG A 278 8.88 2.14 17.94
CA ARG A 278 7.70 1.29 18.21
C ARG A 278 6.44 2.09 18.47
N ALA A 279 6.44 2.93 19.48
CA ALA A 279 5.27 3.74 19.85
C ALA A 279 4.80 4.64 18.70
N GLY A 280 5.73 5.21 17.94
CA GLY A 280 5.42 6.02 16.77
C GLY A 280 4.65 5.27 15.69
N ARG A 281 4.97 3.97 15.47
CA ARG A 281 4.29 3.14 14.47
C ARG A 281 2.83 2.86 14.84
N LEU A 282 2.54 2.52 16.10
CA LEU A 282 1.16 2.33 16.54
C LEU A 282 0.35 3.62 16.44
N LYS A 283 0.90 4.74 16.93
CA LYS A 283 0.26 6.06 16.84
C LYS A 283 0.00 6.47 15.38
N GLN A 284 0.93 6.16 14.47
CA GLN A 284 0.75 6.44 13.06
C GLN A 284 -0.45 5.67 12.50
N TRP A 285 -0.61 4.39 12.81
CA TRP A 285 -1.76 3.62 12.34
C TRP A 285 -3.07 4.09 13.00
N LEU A 286 -3.10 4.33 14.31
CA LEU A 286 -4.25 4.90 15.01
C LEU A 286 -4.69 6.25 14.39
N ASN A 287 -3.73 7.09 13.97
CA ASN A 287 -4.03 8.36 13.30
C ASN A 287 -4.74 8.20 11.94
N PHE A 288 -4.58 7.06 11.24
CA PHE A 288 -5.38 6.73 10.07
C PHE A 288 -6.73 6.13 10.44
N LEU A 289 -6.76 5.18 11.38
CA LEU A 289 -7.95 4.49 11.84
C LEU A 289 -9.01 5.43 12.43
N ARG A 290 -8.60 6.51 13.11
CA ARG A 290 -9.53 7.49 13.72
C ARG A 290 -10.40 8.22 12.68
N ARG A 291 -10.09 8.12 11.38
CA ARG A 291 -10.96 8.63 10.32
C ARG A 291 -12.27 7.83 10.18
N ARG A 292 -12.24 6.58 10.62
CA ARG A 292 -13.32 5.61 10.48
C ARG A 292 -13.89 5.17 11.83
N PHE A 293 -13.03 5.06 12.86
CA PHE A 293 -13.38 4.49 14.17
C PHE A 293 -13.25 5.56 15.26
N PRO A 294 -14.38 5.96 15.90
CA PRO A 294 -14.33 6.89 17.06
C PRO A 294 -13.47 6.34 18.21
N GLU A 295 -13.43 5.03 18.38
CA GLU A 295 -12.61 4.36 19.39
C GLU A 295 -11.10 4.54 19.12
N ALA A 296 -10.70 4.56 17.86
CA ALA A 296 -9.32 4.86 17.49
C ALA A 296 -8.97 6.34 17.76
N GLU A 297 -9.93 7.27 17.67
CA GLU A 297 -9.72 8.66 18.09
C GLU A 297 -9.44 8.71 19.58
N ALA A 298 -10.26 8.05 20.41
CA ALA A 298 -10.06 7.99 21.86
C ALA A 298 -8.71 7.37 22.21
N ALA A 299 -8.35 6.25 21.57
CA ALA A 299 -7.06 5.58 21.73
C ALA A 299 -5.89 6.49 21.34
N TYR A 300 -6.00 7.20 20.21
CA TYR A 300 -4.96 8.13 19.77
C TYR A 300 -4.75 9.28 20.75
N GLN A 301 -5.83 9.89 21.26
CA GLN A 301 -5.72 10.97 22.23
C GLN A 301 -5.06 10.50 23.54
N LEU A 302 -5.35 9.29 23.99
CA LEU A 302 -4.72 8.68 25.15
C LEU A 302 -3.22 8.44 24.93
N LEU A 303 -2.88 7.80 23.80
CA LEU A 303 -1.52 7.30 23.55
C LEU A 303 -0.57 8.33 22.93
N LYS A 304 -1.04 9.46 22.40
CA LYS A 304 -0.22 10.41 21.61
C LYS A 304 1.06 10.87 22.32
N THR A 305 1.05 10.96 23.65
CA THR A 305 2.19 11.38 24.48
C THR A 305 2.95 10.21 25.12
N ILE A 306 2.39 9.00 25.10
CA ILE A 306 2.97 7.80 25.73
C ILE A 306 3.98 7.17 24.75
N ASN A 307 5.25 7.05 25.16
CA ASN A 307 6.30 6.41 24.38
C ASN A 307 6.82 5.12 25.03
N ASP A 308 6.44 4.86 26.28
CA ASP A 308 6.81 3.64 27.00
C ASP A 308 6.05 2.43 26.41
N PRO A 309 6.75 1.42 25.87
CA PRO A 309 6.14 0.22 25.35
C PRO A 309 5.32 -0.56 26.39
N LEU A 310 5.73 -0.57 27.67
CA LEU A 310 5.02 -1.31 28.72
C LEU A 310 3.63 -0.73 28.96
N LEU A 311 3.49 0.59 28.98
CA LEU A 311 2.18 1.24 29.12
C LEU A 311 1.28 0.98 27.91
N ILE A 312 1.85 0.84 26.72
CA ILE A 312 1.11 0.46 25.51
C ILE A 312 0.67 -1.01 25.57
N ASP A 313 1.54 -1.90 26.06
CA ASP A 313 1.22 -3.31 26.28
C ASP A 313 0.05 -3.46 27.26
N GLU A 314 0.09 -2.76 28.39
CA GLU A 314 -0.98 -2.75 29.40
C GLU A 314 -2.30 -2.26 28.82
N TRP A 315 -2.27 -1.15 28.07
CA TRP A 315 -3.45 -0.62 27.41
C TRP A 315 -4.06 -1.62 26.42
N LEU A 316 -3.24 -2.25 25.57
CA LEU A 316 -3.72 -3.25 24.60
C LEU A 316 -4.25 -4.50 25.29
N ALA A 317 -3.58 -4.99 26.33
CA ALA A 317 -4.04 -6.13 27.10
C ALA A 317 -5.41 -5.87 27.74
N GLY A 318 -5.60 -4.70 28.35
CA GLY A 318 -6.89 -4.27 28.90
C GLY A 318 -7.99 -4.18 27.84
N LEU A 319 -7.66 -3.70 26.63
CA LEU A 319 -8.61 -3.64 25.53
C LEU A 319 -9.03 -5.04 25.03
N VAL A 320 -8.08 -5.96 24.88
CA VAL A 320 -8.33 -7.35 24.49
C VAL A 320 -9.18 -8.07 25.55
N GLN A 321 -8.86 -7.91 26.84
CA GLN A 321 -9.60 -8.49 27.96
C GLN A 321 -11.05 -7.99 28.00
N SER A 322 -11.27 -6.68 27.82
CA SER A 322 -12.62 -6.09 27.77
C SER A 322 -13.49 -6.70 26.68
N LEU A 323 -12.91 -7.03 25.52
CA LEU A 323 -13.63 -7.71 24.44
C LEU A 323 -13.97 -9.16 24.76
N GLN A 324 -13.07 -9.87 25.46
CA GLN A 324 -13.32 -11.26 25.86
C GLN A 324 -14.47 -11.33 26.87
N VAL A 325 -14.49 -10.44 27.86
CA VAL A 325 -15.57 -10.35 28.86
C VAL A 325 -16.90 -10.02 28.17
N ALA A 326 -16.93 -9.00 27.31
CA ALA A 326 -18.16 -8.62 26.61
C ALA A 326 -18.73 -9.76 25.73
N ARG A 327 -17.86 -10.56 25.10
CA ARG A 327 -18.27 -11.75 24.34
C ARG A 327 -18.86 -12.83 25.25
N ALA A 328 -18.27 -13.06 26.43
CA ALA A 328 -18.76 -14.05 27.38
C ALA A 328 -20.11 -13.66 27.98
N GLU A 329 -20.34 -12.38 28.20
CA GLU A 329 -21.59 -11.85 28.79
C GLU A 329 -22.68 -11.55 27.75
N GLY A 330 -22.40 -11.66 26.45
CA GLY A 330 -23.34 -11.33 25.38
C GLY A 330 -23.71 -9.83 25.31
N VAL A 331 -22.86 -8.97 25.87
CA VAL A 331 -23.07 -7.51 25.98
C VAL A 331 -22.15 -6.79 24.98
N ALA A 332 -22.59 -5.61 24.51
CA ALA A 332 -21.71 -4.75 23.71
C ALA A 332 -20.46 -4.36 24.52
N PRO A 333 -19.24 -4.49 23.97
CA PRO A 333 -18.01 -4.20 24.70
C PRO A 333 -17.96 -2.77 25.17
N ARG A 334 -17.58 -2.55 26.44
CA ARG A 334 -17.22 -1.22 26.95
C ARG A 334 -15.88 -0.80 26.30
N LEU A 335 -15.90 0.21 25.47
CA LEU A 335 -14.81 0.59 24.56
C LEU A 335 -13.74 1.49 25.20
N GLN A 336 -13.83 1.76 26.49
CA GLN A 336 -12.80 2.46 27.26
C GLN A 336 -12.33 1.55 28.41
N PRO A 337 -11.07 1.14 28.45
CA PRO A 337 -10.48 0.68 29.70
C PRO A 337 -10.50 1.88 30.65
N GLN A 338 -11.08 1.72 31.82
CA GLN A 338 -10.82 2.65 32.93
C GLN A 338 -9.33 2.58 33.23
N CYS A 339 -8.59 3.52 32.68
CA CYS A 339 -7.20 3.70 33.05
C CYS A 339 -7.21 4.49 34.37
N ASP A 340 -7.20 3.75 35.49
CA ASP A 340 -6.82 4.33 36.79
C ASP A 340 -5.32 4.66 36.77
N MET A 341 -4.94 5.58 35.88
CA MET A 341 -3.64 6.23 35.92
C MET A 341 -3.73 7.48 36.81
N ALA A 342 -4.14 7.27 38.06
CA ALA A 342 -3.89 8.20 39.14
C ALA A 342 -2.69 7.67 39.93
N HIS A 343 -1.48 8.21 39.61
CA HIS A 343 -0.44 8.66 40.54
C HIS A 343 0.85 8.99 39.81
#